data_c222ce7dfb0fafbab7700f98039f631f
#
_entry.id   c222ce7dfb0fafbab7700f98039f631f
#
_cell.length_a   1.000
_cell.length_b   1.000
_cell.length_c   1.000
_cell.angle_alpha   90.00
_cell.angle_beta   90.00
_cell.angle_gamma   90.00
#
_symmetry.space_group_name_H-M   'P 1'
#
loop_
_entity.id
_entity.type
_entity.pdbx_description
1 polymer ?
#
loop_
_entity_poly.entity_id
_entity_poly.type
_entity_poly.pdbx_seq_one_letter_code
_entity_poly.pdbx_strand_id
1 'polypeptide(L)'
;MITNQEIVEMTLCEISKDTDWEMRYAKYAKNILKHEAYHKELTNKAKVKFPLSKYTSISKYRGKKVETDIRYLGQSIGSLIIEPNGNRFFKKSKSGYNDLVKRYPKIPKLESRELWNGSNMNRFRSFLSHIDVADAETHSPEHKCENLLLREFHQTDSKKKSLLHIQPVTFGGEFVQLTTNVSASKKGVVSFSKKGAGIYIMARSRHKDNTVHLGVFELKDQNKSDEPMSVVIQQALSYAVFIAKLLDSKAGSDWMKIFGFTNIPQIIDVVGLIPKGEETIIEEEFEVGNFILQTRTLYFDKDALFKRERFEFSGSFKEILM
;
A
#
# COMPACT_ATOMS: atom_id res chain seq x y z
N MET A 1 8.54 14.86 24.44
CA MET A 1 8.02 13.95 23.39
C MET A 1 7.08 14.78 22.55
N ILE A 2 7.18 14.70 21.21
CA ILE A 2 6.31 15.45 20.30
C ILE A 2 4.89 14.86 20.40
N THR A 3 3.89 15.71 20.55
CA THR A 3 2.47 15.30 20.63
C THR A 3 1.92 14.99 19.23
N ASN A 4 0.83 14.24 19.15
CA ASN A 4 0.17 13.95 17.87
C ASN A 4 -0.40 15.22 17.23
N GLN A 5 -0.86 16.20 18.02
CA GLN A 5 -1.29 17.50 17.51
C GLN A 5 -0.14 18.26 16.85
N GLU A 6 1.04 18.27 17.45
CA GLU A 6 2.24 18.88 16.84
C GLU A 6 2.62 18.19 15.52
N ILE A 7 2.44 16.87 15.40
CA ILE A 7 2.64 16.13 14.14
C ILE A 7 1.68 16.62 13.04
N VAL A 8 0.40 16.84 13.37
CA VAL A 8 -0.57 17.40 12.42
C VAL A 8 -0.13 18.76 11.92
N GLU A 9 0.22 19.68 12.82
CA GLU A 9 0.64 21.03 12.51
C GLU A 9 1.94 21.07 11.68
N MET A 10 2.93 20.29 12.09
CA MET A 10 4.19 20.14 11.34
C MET A 10 3.94 19.59 9.93
N THR A 11 3.05 18.60 9.79
CA THR A 11 2.73 18.01 8.49
C THR A 11 2.06 19.01 7.57
N LEU A 12 1.11 19.79 8.06
CA LEU A 12 0.46 20.87 7.30
C LEU A 12 1.49 21.92 6.84
N CYS A 13 2.41 22.30 7.72
CA CYS A 13 3.51 23.20 7.40
C CYS A 13 4.42 22.63 6.30
N GLU A 14 4.82 21.36 6.40
CA GLU A 14 5.69 20.73 5.41
C GLU A 14 5.01 20.54 4.04
N ILE A 15 3.70 20.22 4.01
CA ILE A 15 2.91 20.15 2.77
C ILE A 15 2.91 21.52 2.07
N SER A 16 2.77 22.62 2.82
CA SER A 16 2.69 23.99 2.26
C SER A 16 3.97 24.45 1.55
N LYS A 17 5.11 23.82 1.84
CA LYS A 17 6.40 24.09 1.15
C LYS A 17 6.43 23.63 -0.31
N ASP A 18 5.51 22.75 -0.70
CA ASP A 18 5.40 22.21 -2.05
C ASP A 18 4.26 22.91 -2.81
N THR A 19 4.53 24.09 -3.34
CA THR A 19 3.50 24.92 -4.00
C THR A 19 2.82 24.25 -5.20
N ASP A 20 3.44 23.22 -5.79
CA ASP A 20 2.96 22.56 -7.00
C ASP A 20 2.28 21.20 -6.71
N TRP A 21 2.18 20.78 -5.45
CA TRP A 21 1.71 19.43 -5.14
C TRP A 21 0.29 19.17 -5.62
N GLU A 22 -0.64 20.10 -5.46
CA GLU A 22 -2.03 19.91 -5.89
C GLU A 22 -2.13 19.68 -7.40
N MET A 23 -1.44 20.51 -8.20
CA MET A 23 -1.41 20.37 -9.65
C MET A 23 -0.80 19.02 -10.06
N ARG A 24 0.26 18.59 -9.38
CA ARG A 24 0.93 17.32 -9.64
C ARG A 24 0.02 16.12 -9.33
N TYR A 25 -0.67 16.12 -8.19
CA TYR A 25 -1.58 15.03 -7.81
C TYR A 25 -2.89 15.06 -8.62
N ALA A 26 -3.38 16.21 -9.02
CA ALA A 26 -4.49 16.32 -9.98
C ALA A 26 -4.13 15.67 -11.33
N LYS A 27 -2.91 15.91 -11.81
CA LYS A 27 -2.39 15.27 -13.03
C LYS A 27 -2.28 13.75 -12.86
N TYR A 28 -1.84 13.26 -11.69
CA TYR A 28 -1.77 11.83 -11.41
C TYR A 28 -3.17 11.19 -11.43
N ALA A 29 -4.14 11.75 -10.73
CA ALA A 29 -5.51 11.26 -10.70
C ALA A 29 -6.11 11.19 -12.10
N LYS A 30 -6.02 12.27 -12.86
CA LYS A 30 -6.49 12.33 -14.25
C LYS A 30 -5.85 11.27 -15.14
N ASN A 31 -4.55 11.05 -14.98
CA ASN A 31 -3.84 10.02 -15.75
C ASN A 31 -4.28 8.60 -15.37
N ILE A 32 -4.46 8.31 -14.08
CA ILE A 32 -4.94 7.03 -13.60
C ILE A 32 -6.32 6.74 -14.17
N LEU A 33 -7.27 7.65 -14.00
CA LEU A 33 -8.65 7.49 -14.47
C LEU A 33 -8.72 7.33 -15.99
N LYS A 34 -7.92 8.09 -16.73
CA LYS A 34 -7.84 7.97 -18.20
C LYS A 34 -7.44 6.57 -18.65
N HIS A 35 -6.70 5.83 -17.84
CA HIS A 35 -6.17 4.51 -18.17
C HIS A 35 -6.90 3.37 -17.45
N GLU A 36 -8.09 3.60 -16.90
CA GLU A 36 -8.85 2.59 -16.18
C GLU A 36 -9.11 1.32 -17.00
N ALA A 37 -9.53 1.50 -18.26
CA ALA A 37 -9.76 0.37 -19.17
C ALA A 37 -8.48 -0.45 -19.41
N TYR A 38 -7.33 0.22 -19.50
CA TYR A 38 -6.02 -0.42 -19.62
C TYR A 38 -5.69 -1.28 -18.39
N HIS A 39 -5.88 -0.77 -17.18
CA HIS A 39 -5.65 -1.54 -15.95
C HIS A 39 -6.57 -2.75 -15.86
N LYS A 40 -7.85 -2.60 -16.20
CA LYS A 40 -8.80 -3.72 -16.28
C LYS A 40 -8.38 -4.77 -17.30
N GLU A 41 -7.97 -4.33 -18.49
CA GLU A 41 -7.48 -5.23 -19.53
C GLU A 41 -6.21 -5.98 -19.10
N LEU A 42 -5.24 -5.28 -18.49
CA LEU A 42 -4.04 -5.89 -17.97
C LEU A 42 -4.34 -6.94 -16.89
N THR A 43 -5.25 -6.62 -15.99
CA THR A 43 -5.67 -7.55 -14.94
C THR A 43 -6.27 -8.81 -15.51
N ASN A 44 -7.09 -8.71 -16.56
CA ASN A 44 -7.73 -9.85 -17.20
C ASN A 44 -6.76 -10.70 -18.02
N LYS A 45 -5.87 -10.05 -18.80
CA LYS A 45 -4.95 -10.72 -19.72
C LYS A 45 -3.64 -11.19 -19.07
N ALA A 46 -3.20 -10.51 -18.03
CA ALA A 46 -1.96 -10.85 -17.32
C ALA A 46 -2.26 -11.22 -15.87
N LYS A 47 -2.79 -12.42 -15.68
CA LYS A 47 -3.04 -12.96 -14.34
C LYS A 47 -1.72 -13.10 -13.59
N VAL A 48 -1.65 -12.48 -12.44
CA VAL A 48 -0.54 -12.57 -11.49
C VAL A 48 -1.01 -13.43 -10.33
N LYS A 49 -0.22 -14.46 -10.00
CA LYS A 49 -0.49 -15.35 -8.87
C LYS A 49 0.52 -15.08 -7.77
N PHE A 50 0.08 -15.22 -6.54
CA PHE A 50 0.96 -15.19 -5.38
C PHE A 50 2.17 -16.14 -5.58
N PRO A 51 3.38 -15.77 -5.18
CA PRO A 51 3.78 -14.64 -4.33
C PRO A 51 4.00 -13.31 -5.07
N LEU A 52 3.61 -13.24 -6.34
CA LEU A 52 3.63 -11.99 -7.10
C LEU A 52 2.35 -11.19 -6.88
N SER A 53 2.47 -9.87 -6.90
CA SER A 53 1.37 -8.91 -6.79
C SER A 53 1.55 -7.76 -7.78
N LYS A 54 0.43 -7.10 -8.14
CA LYS A 54 0.39 -5.95 -9.02
C LYS A 54 0.08 -4.69 -8.23
N TYR A 55 0.84 -3.63 -8.51
CA TYR A 55 0.65 -2.33 -7.90
C TYR A 55 0.56 -1.23 -8.95
N THR A 56 -0.46 -0.40 -8.84
CA THR A 56 -0.59 0.83 -9.61
C THR A 56 0.30 1.90 -8.99
N SER A 57 1.31 2.37 -9.74
CA SER A 57 2.17 3.46 -9.28
C SER A 57 1.69 4.78 -9.85
N ILE A 58 1.34 5.72 -8.98
CA ILE A 58 0.78 7.03 -9.37
C ILE A 58 1.74 7.89 -10.19
N SER A 59 3.05 7.73 -10.03
CA SER A 59 4.07 8.55 -10.67
C SER A 59 4.57 8.02 -12.02
N LYS A 60 4.19 6.80 -12.43
CA LYS A 60 4.77 6.12 -13.60
C LYS A 60 4.03 6.33 -14.91
N TYR A 61 3.03 7.20 -14.93
CA TYR A 61 2.32 7.52 -16.16
C TYR A 61 3.15 8.49 -17.01
N ARG A 62 4.11 7.96 -17.75
CA ARG A 62 4.92 8.76 -18.69
C ARG A 62 4.40 8.57 -20.12
N GLY A 63 3.77 9.61 -20.67
CA GLY A 63 3.30 9.62 -22.06
C GLY A 63 2.12 8.68 -22.29
N LYS A 64 2.20 7.88 -23.39
CA LYS A 64 1.14 6.93 -23.79
C LYS A 64 1.25 5.55 -23.12
N LYS A 65 2.32 5.29 -22.36
CA LYS A 65 2.58 3.98 -21.75
C LYS A 65 2.24 3.99 -20.27
N VAL A 66 1.41 3.04 -19.86
CA VAL A 66 1.09 2.76 -18.48
C VAL A 66 1.89 1.55 -18.04
N GLU A 67 2.60 1.67 -16.93
CA GLU A 67 3.37 0.60 -16.35
C GLU A 67 2.76 0.18 -15.03
N THR A 68 2.52 -1.13 -14.88
CA THR A 68 2.12 -1.74 -13.62
C THR A 68 3.34 -2.32 -12.93
N ASP A 69 3.54 -2.01 -11.67
CA ASP A 69 4.64 -2.54 -10.88
C ASP A 69 4.35 -3.99 -10.48
N ILE A 70 5.27 -4.90 -10.77
CA ILE A 70 5.22 -6.30 -10.35
C ILE A 70 6.16 -6.48 -9.16
N ARG A 71 5.59 -7.01 -8.07
CA ARG A 71 6.32 -7.23 -6.83
C ARG A 71 6.32 -8.70 -6.44
N TYR A 72 7.44 -9.15 -5.92
CA TYR A 72 7.60 -10.42 -5.23
C TYR A 72 7.62 -10.14 -3.72
N LEU A 73 6.63 -10.66 -3.00
CA LEU A 73 6.46 -10.43 -1.56
C LEU A 73 6.67 -8.93 -1.18
N GLY A 74 5.98 -8.05 -1.90
CA GLY A 74 6.05 -6.60 -1.68
C GLY A 74 7.24 -5.89 -2.32
N GLN A 75 8.30 -6.59 -2.69
CA GLN A 75 9.49 -6.00 -3.30
C GLN A 75 9.36 -5.89 -4.83
N SER A 76 9.54 -4.68 -5.37
CA SER A 76 9.45 -4.44 -6.82
C SER A 76 10.56 -5.18 -7.59
N ILE A 77 10.15 -6.06 -8.51
CA ILE A 77 11.07 -6.83 -9.37
C ILE A 77 11.04 -6.38 -10.83
N GLY A 78 10.00 -5.66 -11.23
CA GLY A 78 9.87 -5.21 -12.60
C GLY A 78 8.56 -4.49 -12.86
N SER A 79 8.33 -4.15 -14.13
CA SER A 79 7.10 -3.53 -14.60
C SER A 79 6.47 -4.37 -15.70
N LEU A 80 5.15 -4.35 -15.77
CA LEU A 80 4.37 -4.99 -16.82
C LEU A 80 3.70 -3.92 -17.68
N ILE A 81 3.78 -4.08 -19.00
CA ILE A 81 3.21 -3.15 -19.96
C ILE A 81 2.40 -3.94 -21.00
N ILE A 82 1.24 -3.42 -21.39
CA ILE A 82 0.48 -3.94 -22.53
C ILE A 82 1.11 -3.39 -23.80
N GLU A 83 1.37 -4.28 -24.75
CA GLU A 83 1.79 -3.93 -26.09
C GLU A 83 0.93 -4.65 -27.13
N PRO A 84 0.84 -4.16 -28.38
CA PRO A 84 0.04 -4.80 -29.44
C PRO A 84 0.40 -6.27 -29.67
N ASN A 85 1.68 -6.61 -29.50
CA ASN A 85 2.23 -7.96 -29.70
C ASN A 85 2.26 -8.80 -28.42
N GLY A 86 1.51 -8.42 -27.40
CA GLY A 86 1.42 -9.12 -26.12
C GLY A 86 2.04 -8.35 -24.94
N ASN A 87 1.60 -8.72 -23.74
CA ASN A 87 2.07 -8.09 -22.51
C ASN A 87 3.54 -8.40 -22.28
N ARG A 88 4.33 -7.39 -21.93
CA ARG A 88 5.77 -7.54 -21.68
C ARG A 88 6.15 -7.14 -20.27
N PHE A 89 6.98 -7.96 -19.68
CA PHE A 89 7.63 -7.70 -18.41
C PHE A 89 9.00 -7.08 -18.65
N PHE A 90 9.28 -5.99 -17.94
CA PHE A 90 10.56 -5.30 -17.93
C PHE A 90 11.18 -5.42 -16.56
N LYS A 91 12.28 -6.16 -16.45
CA LYS A 91 12.97 -6.30 -15.17
C LYS A 91 13.57 -4.97 -14.71
N LYS A 92 13.49 -4.71 -13.41
CA LYS A 92 14.22 -3.61 -12.77
C LYS A 92 15.57 -4.12 -12.28
N SER A 93 16.64 -3.65 -12.93
CA SER A 93 18.01 -4.13 -12.68
C SER A 93 18.61 -3.67 -11.36
N LYS A 94 18.03 -2.66 -10.67
CA LYS A 94 18.76 -2.00 -9.57
C LYS A 94 18.42 -2.47 -8.15
N SER A 95 17.40 -3.32 -7.91
CA SER A 95 17.15 -3.81 -6.54
C SER A 95 16.50 -5.19 -6.52
N GLY A 96 15.18 -5.24 -6.59
CA GLY A 96 14.45 -6.45 -6.26
C GLY A 96 14.72 -7.66 -7.15
N TYR A 97 14.86 -7.49 -8.46
CA TYR A 97 15.13 -8.62 -9.35
C TYR A 97 16.53 -9.21 -9.12
N ASN A 98 17.55 -8.37 -8.97
CA ASN A 98 18.91 -8.85 -8.75
C ASN A 98 19.06 -9.54 -7.39
N ASP A 99 18.40 -9.02 -6.35
CA ASP A 99 18.37 -9.66 -5.04
C ASP A 99 17.68 -11.01 -5.10
N LEU A 100 16.57 -11.11 -5.83
CA LEU A 100 15.84 -12.35 -6.04
C LEU A 100 16.73 -13.42 -6.72
N VAL A 101 17.47 -13.03 -7.78
CA VAL A 101 18.38 -13.94 -8.49
C VAL A 101 19.55 -14.37 -7.62
N LYS A 102 20.07 -13.49 -6.76
CA LYS A 102 21.14 -13.84 -5.80
C LYS A 102 20.65 -14.87 -4.77
N ARG A 103 19.44 -14.68 -4.24
CA ARG A 103 18.84 -15.59 -3.22
C ARG A 103 18.49 -16.94 -3.80
N TYR A 104 18.03 -16.95 -5.04
CA TYR A 104 17.59 -18.15 -5.74
C TYR A 104 18.40 -18.38 -7.03
N PRO A 105 19.64 -18.89 -6.91
CA PRO A 105 20.53 -19.05 -8.08
C PRO A 105 19.97 -19.95 -9.19
N LYS A 106 19.03 -20.85 -8.85
CA LYS A 106 18.36 -21.76 -9.80
C LYS A 106 17.16 -21.12 -10.52
N ILE A 107 16.76 -19.89 -10.14
CA ILE A 107 15.64 -19.19 -10.79
C ILE A 107 15.97 -18.95 -12.27
N PRO A 108 15.04 -19.19 -13.21
CA PRO A 108 15.24 -18.83 -14.61
C PRO A 108 15.57 -17.34 -14.77
N LYS A 109 16.73 -17.02 -15.33
CA LYS A 109 17.15 -15.63 -15.57
C LYS A 109 16.35 -15.04 -16.71
N LEU A 110 15.77 -13.87 -16.47
CA LEU A 110 15.02 -13.14 -17.47
C LEU A 110 15.93 -12.19 -18.24
N GLU A 111 15.64 -12.02 -19.53
CA GLU A 111 16.19 -10.93 -20.34
C GLU A 111 15.66 -9.56 -19.86
N SER A 112 16.18 -8.47 -20.41
CA SER A 112 15.73 -7.12 -20.04
C SER A 112 14.23 -6.90 -20.33
N ARG A 113 13.68 -7.66 -21.27
CA ARG A 113 12.30 -7.56 -21.75
C ARG A 113 11.79 -8.94 -22.15
N GLU A 114 10.78 -9.43 -21.45
CA GLU A 114 10.21 -10.77 -21.66
C GLU A 114 8.72 -10.69 -22.03
N LEU A 115 8.25 -11.58 -22.90
CA LEU A 115 6.81 -11.78 -23.07
C LEU A 115 6.22 -12.39 -21.81
N TRP A 116 5.14 -11.79 -21.25
CA TRP A 116 4.51 -12.28 -20.01
C TRP A 116 4.09 -13.75 -20.10
N ASN A 117 3.58 -14.16 -21.26
CA ASN A 117 3.18 -15.55 -21.52
C ASN A 117 4.26 -16.36 -22.25
N GLY A 118 5.49 -15.83 -22.38
CA GLY A 118 6.62 -16.53 -22.96
C GLY A 118 7.10 -17.70 -22.07
N SER A 119 7.75 -18.68 -22.70
CA SER A 119 8.22 -19.90 -21.99
C SER A 119 9.12 -19.56 -20.81
N ASN A 120 10.10 -18.66 -20.99
CA ASN A 120 11.05 -18.29 -19.93
C ASN A 120 10.35 -17.59 -18.76
N MET A 121 9.42 -16.66 -19.02
CA MET A 121 8.62 -15.99 -18.00
C MET A 121 7.67 -16.96 -17.28
N ASN A 122 7.10 -17.93 -17.98
CA ASN A 122 6.28 -18.99 -17.36
C ASN A 122 7.11 -19.84 -16.39
N ARG A 123 8.31 -20.23 -16.79
CA ARG A 123 9.24 -20.98 -15.91
C ARG A 123 9.64 -20.15 -14.68
N PHE A 124 9.94 -18.87 -14.87
CA PHE A 124 10.25 -17.93 -13.78
C PHE A 124 9.09 -17.85 -12.77
N ARG A 125 7.87 -17.60 -13.25
CA ARG A 125 6.68 -17.52 -12.39
C ARG A 125 6.37 -18.84 -11.70
N SER A 126 6.51 -19.96 -12.41
CA SER A 126 6.34 -21.29 -11.84
C SER A 126 7.36 -21.55 -10.73
N PHE A 127 8.63 -21.20 -10.94
CA PHE A 127 9.64 -21.32 -9.90
C PHE A 127 9.25 -20.56 -8.63
N LEU A 128 8.83 -19.29 -8.77
CA LEU A 128 8.41 -18.47 -7.63
C LEU A 128 7.21 -19.04 -6.89
N SER A 129 6.27 -19.66 -7.59
CA SER A 129 5.07 -20.24 -6.97
C SER A 129 5.34 -21.50 -6.13
N HIS A 130 6.52 -22.09 -6.25
CA HIS A 130 6.94 -23.26 -5.47
C HIS A 130 7.86 -22.89 -4.29
N ILE A 131 8.23 -21.62 -4.14
CA ILE A 131 8.98 -21.16 -2.96
C ILE A 131 8.05 -21.18 -1.76
N ASP A 132 8.48 -21.81 -0.68
CA ASP A 132 7.77 -21.69 0.59
C ASP A 132 7.90 -20.25 1.09
N VAL A 133 6.76 -19.62 1.30
CA VAL A 133 6.70 -18.21 1.71
C VAL A 133 7.14 -18.05 3.15
N ALA A 134 6.95 -19.06 4.00
CA ALA A 134 7.43 -19.02 5.38
C ALA A 134 8.95 -18.81 5.41
N ASP A 135 9.67 -19.57 4.60
CA ASP A 135 11.15 -19.55 4.51
C ASP A 135 11.67 -18.49 3.54
N ALA A 136 10.78 -17.83 2.78
CA ALA A 136 11.18 -16.85 1.79
C ALA A 136 11.82 -15.62 2.43
N GLU A 137 13.10 -15.46 2.24
CA GLU A 137 13.81 -14.26 2.61
C GLU A 137 13.53 -13.11 1.63
N THR A 138 13.32 -11.92 2.17
CA THR A 138 13.15 -10.68 1.40
C THR A 138 14.16 -9.65 1.86
N HIS A 139 14.46 -8.67 1.01
CA HIS A 139 15.32 -7.55 1.39
C HIS A 139 14.68 -6.70 2.50
N SER A 140 13.36 -6.62 2.52
CA SER A 140 12.60 -5.89 3.53
C SER A 140 11.51 -6.82 4.10
N PRO A 141 11.67 -7.28 5.34
CA PRO A 141 10.64 -8.03 6.05
C PRO A 141 9.31 -7.27 6.15
N GLU A 142 9.37 -5.93 6.27
CA GLU A 142 8.21 -5.04 6.31
C GLU A 142 7.39 -5.12 5.01
N HIS A 143 8.04 -5.13 3.83
CA HIS A 143 7.34 -5.34 2.55
C HIS A 143 6.72 -6.75 2.44
N LYS A 144 7.35 -7.76 3.04
CA LYS A 144 6.76 -9.10 3.11
C LYS A 144 5.48 -9.09 3.97
N CYS A 145 5.52 -8.46 5.14
CA CYS A 145 4.33 -8.27 5.99
C CYS A 145 3.23 -7.52 5.23
N GLU A 146 3.55 -6.38 4.58
CA GLU A 146 2.61 -5.60 3.75
C GLU A 146 1.89 -6.49 2.74
N ASN A 147 2.66 -7.24 1.96
CA ASN A 147 2.10 -8.04 0.88
C ASN A 147 1.21 -9.19 1.37
N LEU A 148 1.60 -9.83 2.48
CA LEU A 148 0.81 -10.88 3.11
C LEU A 148 -0.50 -10.31 3.69
N LEU A 149 -0.45 -9.20 4.42
CA LEU A 149 -1.62 -8.55 4.99
C LEU A 149 -2.58 -8.04 3.92
N LEU A 150 -2.06 -7.38 2.87
CA LEU A 150 -2.87 -6.95 1.73
C LEU A 150 -3.61 -8.13 1.09
N ARG A 151 -2.99 -9.29 1.01
CA ARG A 151 -3.61 -10.49 0.49
C ARG A 151 -4.71 -11.02 1.40
N GLU A 152 -4.47 -11.08 2.72
CA GLU A 152 -5.46 -11.55 3.69
C GLU A 152 -6.69 -10.61 3.75
N PHE A 153 -6.47 -9.31 3.62
CA PHE A 153 -7.55 -8.33 3.52
C PHE A 153 -8.26 -8.37 2.16
N HIS A 154 -7.56 -8.69 1.07
CA HIS A 154 -8.11 -8.64 -0.28
C HIS A 154 -8.85 -9.93 -0.64
N GLN A 155 -10.16 -9.96 -0.39
CA GLN A 155 -11.01 -11.07 -0.83
C GLN A 155 -11.59 -10.76 -2.21
N THR A 156 -11.28 -11.64 -3.18
CA THR A 156 -11.85 -11.59 -4.54
C THR A 156 -13.07 -12.48 -4.70
N ASP A 157 -13.32 -13.38 -3.75
CA ASP A 157 -14.49 -14.24 -3.73
C ASP A 157 -15.64 -13.52 -3.02
N SER A 158 -16.69 -13.18 -3.76
CA SER A 158 -17.87 -12.50 -3.22
C SER A 158 -18.60 -13.28 -2.13
N LYS A 159 -18.35 -14.59 -2.02
CA LYS A 159 -18.93 -15.46 -0.98
C LYS A 159 -18.14 -15.43 0.33
N LYS A 160 -16.92 -14.88 0.34
CA LYS A 160 -16.07 -14.76 1.51
C LYS A 160 -16.00 -13.30 1.94
N LYS A 161 -16.20 -13.05 3.22
CA LYS A 161 -15.97 -11.72 3.81
C LYS A 161 -14.46 -11.45 3.85
N SER A 162 -14.06 -10.22 3.58
CA SER A 162 -12.68 -9.78 3.81
C SER A 162 -12.35 -9.92 5.31
N LEU A 163 -11.09 -10.20 5.61
CA LEU A 163 -10.63 -10.30 6.98
C LEU A 163 -10.86 -8.97 7.71
N LEU A 164 -11.53 -8.99 8.86
CA LEU A 164 -11.94 -7.80 9.61
C LEU A 164 -12.76 -6.78 8.81
N HIS A 165 -13.43 -7.18 7.74
CA HIS A 165 -14.13 -6.25 6.84
C HIS A 165 -13.24 -5.10 6.30
N ILE A 166 -11.94 -5.33 6.25
CA ILE A 166 -10.95 -4.44 5.64
C ILE A 166 -10.78 -4.84 4.18
N GLN A 167 -10.91 -3.89 3.28
CA GLN A 167 -10.73 -4.10 1.84
C GLN A 167 -9.67 -3.12 1.32
N PRO A 168 -8.48 -3.61 0.93
CA PRO A 168 -7.46 -2.74 0.35
C PRO A 168 -7.98 -1.93 -0.84
N VAL A 169 -7.50 -0.72 -0.98
CA VAL A 169 -7.78 0.11 -2.14
C VAL A 169 -7.14 -0.52 -3.38
N THR A 170 -7.97 -0.80 -4.38
CA THR A 170 -7.52 -1.32 -5.67
C THR A 170 -8.08 -0.49 -6.81
N PHE A 171 -7.31 -0.34 -7.87
CA PHE A 171 -7.75 0.29 -9.11
C PHE A 171 -7.48 -0.65 -10.29
N GLY A 172 -8.54 -1.00 -11.02
CA GLY A 172 -8.44 -1.99 -12.10
C GLY A 172 -7.94 -3.37 -11.65
N GLY A 173 -8.07 -3.73 -10.37
CA GLY A 173 -7.59 -4.99 -9.80
C GLY A 173 -6.12 -4.99 -9.39
N GLU A 174 -5.51 -3.82 -9.28
CA GLU A 174 -4.15 -3.62 -8.81
C GLU A 174 -4.18 -2.86 -7.48
N PHE A 175 -3.29 -3.19 -6.53
CA PHE A 175 -3.17 -2.43 -5.30
C PHE A 175 -2.70 -1.00 -5.60
N VAL A 176 -3.36 -0.02 -5.00
CA VAL A 176 -2.96 1.38 -5.14
C VAL A 176 -1.92 1.70 -4.07
N GLN A 177 -0.71 2.07 -4.51
CA GLN A 177 0.29 2.64 -3.62
C GLN A 177 0.42 4.13 -3.90
N LEU A 178 0.03 4.93 -2.93
CA LEU A 178 0.19 6.38 -2.98
C LEU A 178 1.50 6.79 -2.33
N THR A 179 2.23 7.66 -3.00
CA THR A 179 3.38 8.38 -2.40
C THR A 179 2.93 9.76 -1.96
N THR A 180 3.25 10.15 -0.75
CA THR A 180 2.98 11.49 -0.21
C THR A 180 4.15 12.43 -0.55
N ASN A 181 3.98 13.73 -0.37
CA ASN A 181 5.07 14.70 -0.47
C ASN A 181 5.73 15.00 0.88
N VAL A 182 5.38 14.23 1.90
CA VAL A 182 5.99 14.28 3.23
C VAL A 182 6.55 12.92 3.60
N SER A 183 7.57 12.92 4.42
CA SER A 183 8.17 11.73 5.02
C SER A 183 8.24 11.93 6.52
N ALA A 184 7.73 10.97 7.28
CA ALA A 184 7.85 10.94 8.73
C ALA A 184 8.93 9.94 9.15
N SER A 185 9.78 10.35 10.08
CA SER A 185 10.87 9.52 10.61
C SER A 185 10.49 8.88 11.94
N LYS A 186 11.27 7.85 12.33
CA LYS A 186 11.19 7.21 13.65
C LYS A 186 11.36 8.18 14.84
N LYS A 187 11.87 9.39 14.61
CA LYS A 187 12.07 10.41 15.65
C LYS A 187 10.95 11.44 15.72
N GLY A 188 9.80 11.18 15.08
CA GLY A 188 8.69 12.13 15.01
C GLY A 188 9.00 13.37 14.15
N VAL A 189 10.07 13.34 13.35
CA VAL A 189 10.40 14.45 12.45
C VAL A 189 9.65 14.27 11.14
N VAL A 190 8.80 15.21 10.82
CA VAL A 190 8.14 15.32 9.51
C VAL A 190 8.97 16.24 8.62
N SER A 191 9.20 15.84 7.40
CA SER A 191 9.95 16.63 6.43
C SER A 191 9.31 16.57 5.05
N PHE A 192 9.41 17.69 4.34
CA PHE A 192 9.05 17.73 2.92
C PHE A 192 9.99 16.84 2.10
N SER A 193 9.42 16.08 1.19
CA SER A 193 10.18 15.27 0.24
C SER A 193 9.49 15.21 -1.12
N LYS A 194 10.15 15.75 -2.16
CA LYS A 194 9.64 15.62 -3.55
C LYS A 194 9.50 14.18 -4.01
N LYS A 195 10.28 13.26 -3.45
CA LYS A 195 10.20 11.82 -3.74
C LYS A 195 9.10 11.15 -2.93
N GLY A 196 8.71 11.77 -1.83
CA GLY A 196 7.69 11.31 -0.91
C GLY A 196 8.04 10.02 -0.19
N ALA A 197 7.13 9.60 0.68
CA ALA A 197 7.11 8.28 1.29
C ALA A 197 5.87 7.53 0.79
N GLY A 198 6.01 6.24 0.56
CA GLY A 198 4.88 5.39 0.17
C GLY A 198 4.03 5.05 1.39
N ILE A 199 2.72 5.21 1.27
CA ILE A 199 1.79 4.64 2.24
C ILE A 199 1.77 3.14 2.04
N TYR A 200 1.99 2.36 3.11
CA TYR A 200 2.03 0.90 3.02
C TYR A 200 0.68 0.32 2.63
N ILE A 201 -0.35 0.62 3.41
CA ILE A 201 -1.69 0.09 3.17
C ILE A 201 -2.70 1.23 3.21
N MET A 202 -3.49 1.34 2.16
CA MET A 202 -4.73 2.11 2.13
C MET A 202 -5.88 1.14 1.94
N ALA A 203 -6.92 1.26 2.76
CA ALA A 203 -8.03 0.33 2.72
C ALA A 203 -9.36 1.02 3.04
N ARG A 204 -10.46 0.37 2.65
CA ARG A 204 -11.80 0.69 3.13
C ARG A 204 -12.12 -0.26 4.26
N SER A 205 -12.57 0.25 5.37
CA SER A 205 -12.99 -0.52 6.54
C SER A 205 -14.49 -0.31 6.80
N ARG A 206 -15.21 -1.38 7.09
CA ARG A 206 -16.62 -1.29 7.49
C ARG A 206 -16.70 -1.41 9.01
N HIS A 207 -17.29 -0.42 9.62
CA HIS A 207 -17.49 -0.32 11.07
C HIS A 207 -18.81 -0.96 11.51
N LYS A 208 -18.96 -1.21 12.82
CA LYS A 208 -20.17 -1.82 13.43
C LYS A 208 -21.44 -1.00 13.22
N ASP A 209 -21.32 0.31 13.07
CA ASP A 209 -22.41 1.23 12.71
C ASP A 209 -22.80 1.21 11.23
N ASN A 210 -22.18 0.31 10.43
CA ASN A 210 -22.33 0.19 8.97
C ASN A 210 -21.72 1.33 8.17
N THR A 211 -20.98 2.26 8.76
CA THR A 211 -20.21 3.25 8.02
C THR A 211 -18.98 2.62 7.35
N VAL A 212 -18.52 3.24 6.27
CA VAL A 212 -17.30 2.83 5.57
C VAL A 212 -16.31 3.97 5.62
N HIS A 213 -15.19 3.75 6.26
CA HIS A 213 -14.12 4.72 6.39
C HIS A 213 -12.96 4.41 5.44
N LEU A 214 -12.15 5.43 5.15
CA LEU A 214 -10.85 5.26 4.51
C LEU A 214 -9.81 5.06 5.63
N GLY A 215 -9.09 3.95 5.59
CA GLY A 215 -7.98 3.68 6.51
C GLY A 215 -6.63 3.96 5.86
N VAL A 216 -5.77 4.65 6.58
CA VAL A 216 -4.35 4.88 6.28
C VAL A 216 -3.54 4.14 7.33
N PHE A 217 -2.79 3.12 6.89
CA PHE A 217 -2.07 2.22 7.79
C PHE A 217 -0.56 2.42 7.63
N GLU A 218 0.11 2.63 8.73
CA GLU A 218 1.56 2.49 8.83
C GLU A 218 1.89 1.13 9.43
N LEU A 219 2.73 0.38 8.74
CA LEU A 219 3.09 -0.98 9.10
C LEU A 219 4.53 -1.05 9.57
N LYS A 220 4.78 -1.83 10.63
CA LYS A 220 6.12 -2.29 10.99
C LYS A 220 6.15 -3.81 11.09
N ASP A 221 7.30 -4.39 10.80
CA ASP A 221 7.51 -5.84 10.88
C ASP A 221 8.00 -6.31 12.24
N GLN A 222 8.17 -5.42 13.20
CA GLN A 222 8.63 -5.71 14.55
C GLN A 222 7.96 -4.76 15.55
N ASN A 223 7.69 -5.28 16.74
CA ASN A 223 7.31 -4.48 17.90
C ASN A 223 8.57 -4.22 18.71
N LYS A 224 9.13 -3.01 18.59
CA LYS A 224 10.42 -2.62 19.21
C LYS A 224 10.26 -1.41 20.11
N SER A 225 11.05 -1.38 21.16
CA SER A 225 11.08 -0.25 22.10
C SER A 225 11.59 1.06 21.49
N ASP A 226 12.42 1.00 20.44
CA ASP A 226 12.94 2.17 19.73
C ASP A 226 11.98 2.71 18.64
N GLU A 227 10.93 1.96 18.33
CA GLU A 227 9.84 2.37 17.41
C GLU A 227 8.48 1.91 17.98
N PRO A 228 8.05 2.44 19.13
CA PRO A 228 6.81 2.04 19.79
C PRO A 228 5.59 2.44 18.97
N MET A 229 4.42 1.88 19.31
CA MET A 229 3.15 2.16 18.63
C MET A 229 2.85 3.66 18.48
N SER A 230 3.22 4.48 19.46
CA SER A 230 3.05 5.94 19.39
C SER A 230 3.79 6.57 18.22
N VAL A 231 5.00 6.11 17.93
CA VAL A 231 5.80 6.58 16.79
C VAL A 231 5.20 6.08 15.46
N VAL A 232 4.70 4.86 15.43
CA VAL A 232 4.03 4.29 14.24
C VAL A 232 2.75 5.07 13.94
N ILE A 233 1.96 5.40 14.94
CA ILE A 233 0.77 6.27 14.83
C ILE A 233 1.16 7.66 14.29
N GLN A 234 2.24 8.26 14.76
CA GLN A 234 2.72 9.57 14.27
C GLN A 234 3.08 9.53 12.78
N GLN A 235 3.68 8.44 12.32
CA GLN A 235 3.96 8.24 10.89
C GLN A 235 2.67 8.10 10.08
N ALA A 236 1.74 7.24 10.53
CA ALA A 236 0.43 7.07 9.92
C ALA A 236 -0.35 8.40 9.86
N LEU A 237 -0.32 9.16 10.95
CA LEU A 237 -1.00 10.46 11.07
C LEU A 237 -0.47 11.47 10.06
N SER A 238 0.85 11.55 9.87
CA SER A 238 1.44 12.42 8.85
C SER A 238 0.93 12.08 7.44
N TYR A 239 0.79 10.80 7.14
CA TYR A 239 0.25 10.38 5.84
C TYR A 239 -1.25 10.65 5.72
N ALA A 240 -2.01 10.45 6.80
CA ALA A 240 -3.45 10.71 6.82
C ALA A 240 -3.77 12.21 6.68
N VAL A 241 -2.97 13.10 7.28
CA VAL A 241 -3.06 14.56 7.07
C VAL A 241 -2.88 14.91 5.59
N PHE A 242 -1.89 14.28 4.91
CA PHE A 242 -1.73 14.49 3.48
C PHE A 242 -2.94 13.97 2.68
N ILE A 243 -3.48 12.79 3.03
CA ILE A 243 -4.67 12.24 2.37
C ILE A 243 -5.89 13.14 2.58
N ALA A 244 -6.11 13.67 3.79
CA ALA A 244 -7.18 14.63 4.06
C ALA A 244 -7.05 15.88 3.16
N LYS A 245 -5.86 16.47 3.09
CA LYS A 245 -5.58 17.60 2.18
C LYS A 245 -5.77 17.24 0.72
N LEU A 246 -5.38 16.04 0.30
CA LEU A 246 -5.57 15.55 -1.07
C LEU A 246 -7.05 15.43 -1.42
N LEU A 247 -7.87 14.90 -0.52
CA LEU A 247 -9.31 14.76 -0.72
C LEU A 247 -10.06 16.10 -0.64
N ASP A 248 -9.52 17.08 0.11
CA ASP A 248 -10.05 18.45 0.19
C ASP A 248 -9.63 19.33 -1.01
N SER A 249 -8.69 18.86 -1.84
CA SER A 249 -8.22 19.57 -3.02
C SER A 249 -9.21 19.51 -4.18
N LYS A 250 -9.00 20.33 -5.22
CA LYS A 250 -9.79 20.30 -6.47
C LYS A 250 -9.81 18.92 -7.16
N ALA A 251 -8.83 18.08 -6.91
CA ALA A 251 -8.76 16.71 -7.44
C ALA A 251 -9.38 15.67 -6.50
N GLY A 252 -9.94 16.06 -5.37
CA GLY A 252 -10.46 15.16 -4.36
C GLY A 252 -11.49 14.17 -4.91
N SER A 253 -12.43 14.64 -5.74
CA SER A 253 -13.44 13.77 -6.36
C SER A 253 -12.84 12.69 -7.29
N ASP A 254 -11.75 12.99 -7.97
CA ASP A 254 -11.04 12.01 -8.81
C ASP A 254 -10.30 10.98 -7.96
N TRP A 255 -9.66 11.41 -6.87
CA TRP A 255 -9.01 10.51 -5.92
C TRP A 255 -10.02 9.60 -5.22
N MET A 256 -11.20 10.13 -4.88
CA MET A 256 -12.29 9.32 -4.33
C MET A 256 -12.69 8.16 -5.23
N LYS A 257 -12.85 8.44 -6.54
CA LYS A 257 -13.14 7.38 -7.53
C LYS A 257 -12.02 6.33 -7.58
N ILE A 258 -10.75 6.78 -7.54
CA ILE A 258 -9.59 5.88 -7.51
C ILE A 258 -9.59 5.02 -6.25
N PHE A 259 -9.96 5.58 -5.09
CA PHE A 259 -10.06 4.84 -3.83
C PHE A 259 -11.33 3.96 -3.75
N GLY A 260 -12.21 4.06 -4.73
CA GLY A 260 -13.42 3.25 -4.81
C GLY A 260 -14.55 3.69 -3.87
N PHE A 261 -14.62 4.98 -3.57
CA PHE A 261 -15.72 5.58 -2.82
C PHE A 261 -16.69 6.29 -3.75
N THR A 262 -17.98 6.21 -3.45
CA THR A 262 -19.04 6.98 -4.12
C THR A 262 -19.29 8.33 -3.46
N ASN A 263 -19.11 8.41 -2.14
CA ASN A 263 -19.24 9.61 -1.34
C ASN A 263 -17.95 9.85 -0.55
N ILE A 264 -17.64 11.09 -0.25
CA ILE A 264 -16.46 11.45 0.55
C ILE A 264 -16.65 10.95 1.98
N PRO A 265 -15.81 10.02 2.50
CA PRO A 265 -15.84 9.67 3.91
C PRO A 265 -15.40 10.91 4.70
N GLN A 266 -16.15 11.29 5.71
CA GLN A 266 -15.75 12.39 6.60
C GLN A 266 -14.68 11.96 7.61
N ILE A 267 -14.56 10.66 7.85
CA ILE A 267 -13.64 10.09 8.82
C ILE A 267 -12.55 9.29 8.07
N ILE A 268 -11.31 9.49 8.49
CA ILE A 268 -10.15 8.71 8.05
C ILE A 268 -9.57 8.00 9.28
N ASP A 269 -9.57 6.66 9.25
CA ASP A 269 -8.91 5.86 10.27
C ASP A 269 -7.39 5.92 10.07
N VAL A 270 -6.68 6.31 11.11
CA VAL A 270 -5.21 6.39 11.15
C VAL A 270 -4.70 5.22 11.97
N VAL A 271 -4.19 4.19 11.31
CA VAL A 271 -3.94 2.91 11.95
C VAL A 271 -2.46 2.61 12.07
N GLY A 272 -1.96 2.46 13.29
CA GLY A 272 -0.68 1.83 13.54
C GLY A 272 -0.84 0.31 13.54
N LEU A 273 -0.04 -0.40 12.73
CA LEU A 273 -0.14 -1.84 12.52
C LEU A 273 1.21 -2.51 12.76
N ILE A 274 1.36 -3.21 13.89
CA ILE A 274 2.62 -3.86 14.28
C ILE A 274 2.37 -5.29 14.80
N PRO A 275 3.39 -6.15 14.83
CA PRO A 275 3.27 -7.46 15.46
C PRO A 275 2.88 -7.37 16.94
N LYS A 276 2.18 -8.39 17.44
CA LYS A 276 1.86 -8.52 18.86
C LYS A 276 3.12 -8.44 19.74
N GLY A 277 2.97 -7.91 20.93
CA GLY A 277 4.00 -7.67 21.92
C GLY A 277 3.41 -6.87 23.06
N GLU A 278 4.09 -5.83 23.52
CA GLU A 278 3.48 -4.85 24.42
C GLU A 278 2.41 -4.06 23.64
N GLU A 279 1.18 -4.15 24.10
CA GLU A 279 0.03 -3.52 23.44
C GLU A 279 -0.32 -2.20 24.14
N THR A 280 -0.35 -1.14 23.39
CA THR A 280 -0.79 0.19 23.82
C THR A 280 -1.99 0.60 23.02
N ILE A 281 -3.03 1.12 23.66
CA ILE A 281 -4.20 1.69 23.01
C ILE A 281 -3.97 3.19 22.84
N ILE A 282 -4.11 3.69 21.60
CA ILE A 282 -4.02 5.11 21.26
C ILE A 282 -5.26 5.45 20.45
N GLU A 283 -6.10 6.31 21.02
CA GLU A 283 -7.36 6.75 20.44
C GLU A 283 -7.49 8.26 20.63
N GLU A 284 -7.24 9.00 19.54
CA GLU A 284 -7.30 10.45 19.50
C GLU A 284 -8.00 10.89 18.23
N GLU A 285 -8.56 12.10 18.23
CA GLU A 285 -9.22 12.70 17.08
C GLU A 285 -8.59 14.03 16.72
N PHE A 286 -8.44 14.28 15.41
CA PHE A 286 -7.88 15.54 14.88
C PHE A 286 -8.72 16.02 13.71
N GLU A 287 -8.99 17.31 13.65
CA GLU A 287 -9.67 17.95 12.53
C GLU A 287 -8.65 18.45 11.51
N VAL A 288 -8.81 18.06 10.24
CA VAL A 288 -7.99 18.53 9.12
C VAL A 288 -8.89 18.90 7.94
N GLY A 289 -9.15 20.17 7.76
CA GLY A 289 -10.12 20.64 6.76
C GLY A 289 -11.52 20.12 7.06
N ASN A 290 -12.10 19.39 6.11
CA ASN A 290 -13.43 18.78 6.24
C ASN A 290 -13.38 17.34 6.79
N PHE A 291 -12.24 16.88 7.30
CA PHE A 291 -12.04 15.50 7.71
C PHE A 291 -11.72 15.38 9.20
N ILE A 292 -12.20 14.30 9.81
CA ILE A 292 -11.82 13.85 11.15
C ILE A 292 -10.85 12.69 10.98
N LEU A 293 -9.65 12.81 11.55
CA LEU A 293 -8.65 11.76 11.62
C LEU A 293 -8.77 11.06 12.96
N GLN A 294 -9.02 9.74 12.97
CA GLN A 294 -9.16 8.95 14.19
C GLN A 294 -8.01 7.97 14.31
N THR A 295 -7.15 8.13 15.33
CA THR A 295 -6.05 7.19 15.57
C THR A 295 -6.55 5.88 16.17
N ARG A 296 -6.00 4.75 15.71
CA ARG A 296 -6.33 3.40 16.14
C ARG A 296 -5.10 2.51 16.12
N THR A 297 -5.12 1.49 16.94
CA THR A 297 -4.05 0.49 17.02
C THR A 297 -4.54 -0.87 16.55
N LEU A 298 -3.68 -1.57 15.80
CA LEU A 298 -3.95 -2.94 15.34
C LEU A 298 -2.68 -3.77 15.48
N TYR A 299 -2.80 -4.92 16.12
CA TYR A 299 -1.72 -5.86 16.36
C TYR A 299 -2.00 -7.18 15.66
N PHE A 300 -0.97 -7.81 15.08
CA PHE A 300 -1.09 -9.07 14.36
C PHE A 300 -0.04 -10.10 14.81
N ASP A 301 -0.37 -11.38 14.67
CA ASP A 301 0.57 -12.47 14.87
C ASP A 301 1.44 -12.64 13.61
N LYS A 302 2.70 -12.19 13.70
CA LYS A 302 3.64 -12.21 12.58
C LYS A 302 4.04 -13.63 12.17
N ASP A 303 4.22 -14.52 13.14
CA ASP A 303 4.66 -15.88 12.86
C ASP A 303 3.56 -16.67 12.16
N ALA A 304 2.33 -16.57 12.68
CA ALA A 304 1.18 -17.17 12.03
C ALA A 304 0.91 -16.58 10.63
N LEU A 305 1.08 -15.26 10.46
CA LEU A 305 0.98 -14.60 9.15
C LEU A 305 2.01 -15.17 8.16
N PHE A 306 3.26 -15.34 8.59
CA PHE A 306 4.35 -15.84 7.72
C PHE A 306 4.16 -17.31 7.37
N LYS A 307 3.70 -18.14 8.31
CA LYS A 307 3.33 -19.55 8.09
C LYS A 307 2.01 -19.70 7.35
N ARG A 308 1.26 -18.60 7.14
CA ARG A 308 -0.06 -18.60 6.53
C ARG A 308 -1.08 -19.46 7.29
N GLU A 309 -0.91 -19.49 8.60
CA GLU A 309 -1.84 -20.09 9.53
C GLU A 309 -2.96 -19.11 9.86
N ARG A 310 -4.01 -19.60 10.52
CA ARG A 310 -5.05 -18.73 11.05
C ARG A 310 -4.45 -17.87 12.17
N PHE A 311 -4.55 -16.56 12.03
CA PHE A 311 -4.07 -15.62 13.03
C PHE A 311 -5.17 -14.65 13.45
N GLU A 312 -4.98 -14.04 14.60
CA GLU A 312 -5.91 -13.11 15.20
C GLU A 312 -5.27 -11.73 15.34
N PHE A 313 -6.11 -10.72 15.17
CA PHE A 313 -5.76 -9.35 15.48
C PHE A 313 -6.20 -8.98 16.89
N SER A 314 -5.55 -7.98 17.47
CA SER A 314 -5.96 -7.28 18.71
C SER A 314 -5.80 -5.77 18.51
N GLY A 315 -6.24 -4.98 19.48
CA GLY A 315 -6.14 -3.52 19.44
C GLY A 315 -7.47 -2.82 19.10
N SER A 316 -7.51 -1.52 19.35
CA SER A 316 -8.73 -0.70 19.29
C SER A 316 -9.42 -0.70 17.93
N PHE A 317 -8.64 -0.82 16.84
CA PHE A 317 -9.23 -0.87 15.50
C PHE A 317 -10.09 -2.12 15.27
N LYS A 318 -9.66 -3.28 15.78
CA LYS A 318 -10.46 -4.51 15.69
C LYS A 318 -11.82 -4.36 16.38
N GLU A 319 -11.86 -3.65 17.50
CA GLU A 319 -13.07 -3.54 18.31
C GLU A 319 -14.20 -2.77 17.64
N ILE A 320 -13.89 -1.85 16.73
CA ILE A 320 -14.89 -1.05 16.01
C ILE A 320 -15.31 -1.67 14.66
N LEU A 321 -14.60 -2.68 14.15
CA LEU A 321 -14.92 -3.36 12.91
C LEU A 321 -16.04 -4.41 13.08
N MET A 322 -16.77 -4.68 11.98
CA MET A 322 -17.88 -5.63 11.95
C MET A 322 -17.46 -7.08 12.20
#